data_893d83611241e6996a83aea3e99e30fa
#
_entry.id   893d83611241e6996a83aea3e99e30fa
#
_cell.length_a   1.000
_cell.length_b   1.000
_cell.length_c   1.000
_cell.angle_alpha   90.00
_cell.angle_beta   90.00
_cell.angle_gamma   90.00
#
_symmetry.space_group_name_H-M   'P 1'
#
loop_
_entity.id
_entity.type
_entity.pdbx_description
1 polymer ?
#
loop_
_entity_poly.entity_id
_entity_poly.type
_entity_poly.pdbx_seq_one_letter_code
_entity_poly.pdbx_strand_id
1 'polypeptide(L)'
;MGMVWPFGLSTGEKVCLGRVLVVDDEDSIRSLLRMILTQAGYDVEEAEDGGKAVEVLNCGDNPLMVDVIICDIRMPRINGVEAIAYFRDQYPSLPVIVLTGYHDEQLASSLRRQGVVEFLEKPAEREQILSSVAQAIAGRRISFYP
;
A
#
# COMPACT_ATOMS: atom_id res chain seq x y z
N MET A 1 -20.23 -14.96 -19.25
CA MET A 1 -20.74 -16.30 -18.94
C MET A 1 -20.11 -16.81 -17.65
N GLY A 2 -20.91 -17.01 -16.65
CA GLY A 2 -20.41 -17.55 -15.39
C GLY A 2 -20.19 -19.05 -15.48
N MET A 3 -19.02 -19.52 -15.10
CA MET A 3 -18.74 -20.93 -14.93
C MET A 3 -18.72 -21.23 -13.44
N VAL A 4 -19.42 -22.28 -13.03
CA VAL A 4 -19.48 -22.65 -11.62
C VAL A 4 -18.43 -23.71 -11.36
N TRP A 5 -17.55 -23.42 -10.39
CA TRP A 5 -16.58 -24.40 -9.94
C TRP A 5 -17.25 -25.51 -9.14
N PRO A 6 -16.66 -26.70 -9.09
CA PRO A 6 -17.19 -27.80 -8.28
C PRO A 6 -17.38 -27.46 -6.81
N PHE A 7 -16.70 -26.41 -6.34
CA PHE A 7 -16.75 -25.96 -4.94
C PHE A 7 -17.71 -24.79 -4.73
N GLY A 8 -18.57 -24.47 -5.71
CA GLY A 8 -19.57 -23.41 -5.58
C GLY A 8 -19.11 -22.01 -5.93
N LEU A 9 -17.86 -21.82 -6.34
CA LEU A 9 -17.36 -20.51 -6.79
C LEU A 9 -17.77 -20.26 -8.24
N SER A 10 -18.35 -19.06 -8.48
CA SER A 10 -18.66 -18.63 -9.83
C SER A 10 -17.47 -17.88 -10.42
N THR A 11 -17.28 -17.99 -11.75
CA THR A 11 -16.21 -17.26 -12.45
C THR A 11 -16.45 -15.76 -12.51
N GLY A 12 -17.65 -15.29 -12.13
CA GLY A 12 -17.97 -13.88 -12.04
C GLY A 12 -17.57 -13.23 -10.71
N GLU A 13 -17.23 -14.03 -9.71
CA GLU A 13 -16.79 -13.51 -8.42
C GLU A 13 -15.35 -13.05 -8.47
N LYS A 14 -15.12 -11.82 -7.96
CA LYS A 14 -13.77 -11.29 -7.87
C LYS A 14 -13.07 -11.87 -6.66
N VAL A 15 -11.88 -12.44 -6.89
CA VAL A 15 -10.99 -12.83 -5.81
C VAL A 15 -10.22 -11.58 -5.38
N CYS A 16 -10.35 -11.17 -4.12
CA CYS A 16 -9.59 -10.07 -3.56
C CYS A 16 -8.18 -10.56 -3.24
N LEU A 17 -7.18 -9.94 -3.86
CA LEU A 17 -5.76 -10.28 -3.65
C LEU A 17 -5.20 -9.66 -2.39
N GLY A 18 -5.87 -8.66 -1.83
CA GLY A 18 -5.46 -7.94 -0.64
C GLY A 18 -6.01 -6.53 -0.65
N ARG A 19 -5.72 -5.80 0.42
CA ARG A 19 -6.14 -4.40 0.55
C ARG A 19 -4.91 -3.50 0.68
N VAL A 20 -4.89 -2.43 -0.12
CA VAL A 20 -3.81 -1.47 -0.19
C VAL A 20 -4.30 -0.11 0.30
N LEU A 21 -3.57 0.49 1.23
CA LEU A 21 -3.79 1.89 1.62
C LEU A 21 -2.84 2.78 0.80
N VAL A 22 -3.41 3.72 0.06
CA VAL A 22 -2.68 4.67 -0.77
C VAL A 22 -2.72 6.04 -0.10
N VAL A 23 -1.55 6.59 0.19
CA VAL A 23 -1.39 7.88 0.89
C VAL A 23 -0.62 8.83 -0.01
N ASP A 24 -1.31 9.85 -0.53
CA ASP A 24 -0.74 10.85 -1.43
C ASP A 24 -1.65 12.07 -1.46
N ASP A 25 -1.09 13.28 -1.43
CA ASP A 25 -1.88 14.51 -1.46
C ASP A 25 -2.38 14.87 -2.86
N GLU A 26 -1.85 14.26 -3.90
CA GLU A 26 -2.27 14.49 -5.28
C GLU A 26 -3.44 13.58 -5.66
N ASP A 27 -4.61 14.18 -5.91
CA ASP A 27 -5.81 13.43 -6.30
C ASP A 27 -5.59 12.58 -7.55
N SER A 28 -4.85 13.12 -8.53
CA SER A 28 -4.58 12.42 -9.79
C SER A 28 -3.75 11.16 -9.58
N ILE A 29 -2.79 11.20 -8.66
CA ILE A 29 -1.96 10.05 -8.33
C ILE A 29 -2.78 8.99 -7.59
N ARG A 30 -3.59 9.40 -6.59
CA ARG A 30 -4.47 8.46 -5.90
C ARG A 30 -5.45 7.78 -6.85
N SER A 31 -6.05 8.56 -7.77
CA SER A 31 -6.98 8.00 -8.76
C SER A 31 -6.31 7.00 -9.69
N LEU A 32 -5.09 7.31 -10.14
CA LEU A 32 -4.31 6.42 -10.99
C LEU A 32 -3.98 5.12 -10.26
N LEU A 33 -3.49 5.21 -9.03
CA LEU A 33 -3.16 4.04 -8.22
C LEU A 33 -4.40 3.20 -7.92
N ARG A 34 -5.52 3.84 -7.59
CA ARG A 34 -6.78 3.13 -7.40
C ARG A 34 -7.17 2.33 -8.64
N MET A 35 -7.08 2.96 -9.81
CA MET A 35 -7.40 2.28 -11.06
C MET A 35 -6.49 1.08 -11.31
N ILE A 36 -5.18 1.26 -11.18
CA ILE A 36 -4.20 0.21 -11.42
C ILE A 36 -4.45 -0.97 -10.45
N LEU A 37 -4.60 -0.66 -9.17
CA LEU A 37 -4.72 -1.69 -8.13
C LEU A 37 -6.06 -2.41 -8.19
N THR A 38 -7.17 -1.68 -8.38
CA THR A 38 -8.50 -2.32 -8.49
C THR A 38 -8.60 -3.20 -9.73
N GLN A 39 -8.05 -2.79 -10.85
CA GLN A 39 -8.03 -3.62 -12.06
C GLN A 39 -7.21 -4.90 -11.86
N ALA A 40 -6.21 -4.85 -11.00
CA ALA A 40 -5.38 -6.02 -10.70
C ALA A 40 -6.00 -6.95 -9.64
N GLY A 41 -7.09 -6.54 -8.99
CA GLY A 41 -7.80 -7.39 -8.02
C GLY A 41 -7.62 -7.00 -6.56
N TYR A 42 -7.05 -5.83 -6.27
CA TYR A 42 -6.88 -5.33 -4.90
C TYR A 42 -8.03 -4.42 -4.49
N ASP A 43 -8.37 -4.46 -3.20
CA ASP A 43 -9.17 -3.41 -2.57
C ASP A 43 -8.26 -2.22 -2.26
N VAL A 44 -8.79 -1.02 -2.37
CA VAL A 44 -8.00 0.20 -2.16
C VAL A 44 -8.70 1.13 -1.18
N GLU A 45 -7.95 1.56 -0.16
CA GLU A 45 -8.31 2.66 0.71
C GLU A 45 -7.40 3.84 0.37
N GLU A 46 -7.88 5.06 0.55
CA GLU A 46 -7.13 6.27 0.21
C GLU A 46 -7.05 7.24 1.38
N ALA A 47 -5.94 7.96 1.44
CA ALA A 47 -5.76 9.08 2.37
C ALA A 47 -4.97 10.19 1.67
N GLU A 48 -5.35 11.43 1.92
CA GLU A 48 -4.74 12.61 1.29
C GLU A 48 -3.53 13.16 2.04
N ASP A 49 -3.34 12.73 3.29
CA ASP A 49 -2.19 13.13 4.11
C ASP A 49 -1.92 12.09 5.20
N GLY A 50 -0.84 12.28 5.94
CA GLY A 50 -0.42 11.34 6.97
C GLY A 50 -1.41 11.21 8.13
N GLY A 51 -2.03 12.31 8.54
CA GLY A 51 -3.04 12.28 9.60
C GLY A 51 -4.28 11.50 9.18
N LYS A 52 -4.74 11.73 7.95
CA LYS A 52 -5.87 10.99 7.39
C LYS A 52 -5.54 9.51 7.23
N ALA A 53 -4.31 9.21 6.84
CA ALA A 53 -3.85 7.82 6.72
C ALA A 53 -3.94 7.07 8.05
N VAL A 54 -3.54 7.71 9.14
CA VAL A 54 -3.67 7.14 10.48
C VAL A 54 -5.14 6.87 10.83
N GLU A 55 -6.02 7.83 10.55
CA GLU A 55 -7.46 7.66 10.79
C GLU A 55 -8.03 6.50 9.97
N VAL A 56 -7.71 6.44 8.68
CA VAL A 56 -8.21 5.40 7.78
C VAL A 56 -7.70 4.02 8.24
N LEU A 57 -6.42 3.91 8.56
CA LEU A 57 -5.84 2.65 8.99
C LEU A 57 -6.47 2.12 10.27
N ASN A 58 -6.88 3.00 11.18
CA ASN A 58 -7.49 2.62 12.45
C ASN A 58 -9.01 2.44 12.36
N CYS A 59 -9.61 2.66 11.19
CA CYS A 59 -11.06 2.63 11.00
C CYS A 59 -11.55 1.26 10.57
N GLY A 60 -12.70 0.83 11.14
CA GLY A 60 -13.37 -0.41 10.73
C GLY A 60 -12.48 -1.64 10.86
N ASP A 61 -12.42 -2.45 9.80
CA ASP A 61 -11.58 -3.66 9.74
C ASP A 61 -10.19 -3.41 9.15
N ASN A 62 -9.85 -2.16 8.79
CA ASN A 62 -8.56 -1.84 8.18
C ASN A 62 -7.34 -2.29 9.00
N PRO A 63 -7.34 -2.19 10.34
CA PRO A 63 -6.20 -2.67 11.13
C PRO A 63 -5.85 -4.14 10.88
N LEU A 64 -6.85 -4.94 10.52
CA LEU A 64 -6.69 -6.38 10.25
C LEU A 64 -6.56 -6.67 8.76
N MET A 65 -7.14 -5.84 7.89
CA MET A 65 -7.32 -6.16 6.49
C MET A 65 -6.35 -5.47 5.54
N VAL A 66 -5.74 -4.35 5.95
CA VAL A 66 -4.75 -3.67 5.10
C VAL A 66 -3.48 -4.51 5.09
N ASP A 67 -3.02 -4.84 3.90
CA ASP A 67 -1.88 -5.73 3.66
C ASP A 67 -0.59 -4.99 3.32
N VAL A 68 -0.71 -3.78 2.79
CA VAL A 68 0.43 -2.95 2.40
C VAL A 68 0.01 -1.49 2.30
N ILE A 69 0.95 -0.59 2.58
CA ILE A 69 0.76 0.85 2.44
C ILE A 69 1.68 1.35 1.34
N ILE A 70 1.13 2.16 0.41
CA ILE A 70 1.91 2.95 -0.53
C ILE A 70 1.81 4.40 -0.06
N CYS A 71 2.93 5.02 0.27
CA CYS A 71 2.94 6.33 0.91
C CYS A 71 3.91 7.29 0.23
N ASP A 72 3.43 8.50 -0.11
CA ASP A 72 4.30 9.61 -0.48
C ASP A 72 4.87 10.23 0.81
N ILE A 73 6.12 10.68 0.74
CA ILE A 73 6.79 11.31 1.88
C ILE A 73 6.66 12.83 1.89
N ARG A 74 6.32 13.45 0.77
CA ARG A 74 6.14 14.90 0.66
C ARG A 74 4.67 15.26 0.63
N MET A 75 4.13 15.54 1.81
CA MET A 75 2.74 15.93 1.99
C MET A 75 2.64 17.06 3.01
N PRO A 76 1.60 17.92 2.90
CA PRO A 76 1.34 18.92 3.91
C PRO A 76 0.87 18.27 5.24
N ARG A 77 0.86 19.03 6.32
CA ARG A 77 0.46 18.61 7.68
C ARG A 77 1.41 17.52 8.19
N ILE A 78 0.85 16.38 8.62
CA ILE A 78 1.68 15.23 9.00
C ILE A 78 2.25 14.65 7.71
N ASN A 79 3.55 14.79 7.52
CA ASN A 79 4.23 14.32 6.33
C ASN A 79 4.37 12.79 6.34
N GLY A 80 4.77 12.23 5.20
CA GLY A 80 4.88 10.79 5.06
C GLY A 80 5.92 10.16 5.98
N VAL A 81 7.01 10.87 6.28
CA VAL A 81 8.05 10.34 7.18
C VAL A 81 7.49 10.11 8.58
N GLU A 82 6.74 11.07 9.10
CA GLU A 82 6.09 10.94 10.41
C GLU A 82 5.04 9.84 10.41
N ALA A 83 4.23 9.76 9.34
CA ALA A 83 3.23 8.71 9.18
C ALA A 83 3.88 7.33 9.13
N ILE A 84 4.97 7.16 8.39
CA ILE A 84 5.71 5.89 8.30
C ILE A 84 6.23 5.48 9.67
N ALA A 85 6.78 6.42 10.45
CA ALA A 85 7.24 6.12 11.80
C ALA A 85 6.10 5.57 12.66
N TYR A 86 4.92 6.18 12.57
CA TYR A 86 3.72 5.70 13.26
C TYR A 86 3.34 4.29 12.81
N PHE A 87 3.28 4.05 11.50
CA PHE A 87 2.90 2.72 10.98
C PHE A 87 3.89 1.64 11.41
N ARG A 88 5.18 1.95 11.41
CA ARG A 88 6.21 0.99 11.84
C ARG A 88 6.12 0.68 13.32
N ASP A 89 5.75 1.66 14.14
CA ASP A 89 5.57 1.49 15.57
C ASP A 89 4.30 0.70 15.91
N GLN A 90 3.17 1.07 15.34
CA GLN A 90 1.85 0.50 15.65
C GLN A 90 1.54 -0.78 14.89
N TYR A 91 2.08 -0.92 13.69
CA TYR A 91 1.81 -2.06 12.79
C TYR A 91 3.13 -2.58 12.21
N PRO A 92 4.00 -3.16 13.05
CA PRO A 92 5.36 -3.51 12.61
C PRO A 92 5.40 -4.58 11.51
N SER A 93 4.36 -5.39 11.37
CA SER A 93 4.29 -6.40 10.31
C SER A 93 3.74 -5.86 8.99
N LEU A 94 3.21 -4.63 8.98
CA LEU A 94 2.58 -4.04 7.80
C LEU A 94 3.65 -3.39 6.92
N PRO A 95 3.90 -3.91 5.70
CA PRO A 95 4.92 -3.35 4.83
C PRO A 95 4.53 -1.98 4.28
N VAL A 96 5.53 -1.11 4.15
CA VAL A 96 5.37 0.22 3.59
C VAL A 96 6.24 0.35 2.34
N ILE A 97 5.61 0.76 1.24
CA ILE A 97 6.26 1.13 -0.01
C ILE A 97 6.22 2.64 -0.11
N VAL A 98 7.34 3.28 -0.36
CA VAL A 98 7.38 4.73 -0.62
C VAL A 98 7.32 4.96 -2.12
N LEU A 99 6.41 5.85 -2.54
CA LEU A 99 6.28 6.29 -3.93
C LEU A 99 6.31 7.82 -3.95
N THR A 100 7.41 8.40 -4.39
CA THR A 100 7.62 9.84 -4.29
C THR A 100 8.36 10.41 -5.51
N GLY A 101 8.07 11.67 -5.82
CA GLY A 101 8.84 12.45 -6.80
C GLY A 101 10.12 13.06 -6.23
N TYR A 102 10.32 12.91 -4.93
CA TYR A 102 11.47 13.48 -4.24
C TYR A 102 12.56 12.42 -4.03
N HIS A 103 13.68 12.61 -4.73
CA HIS A 103 14.81 11.69 -4.65
C HIS A 103 15.85 12.21 -3.65
N ASP A 104 16.08 11.43 -2.59
CA ASP A 104 17.10 11.70 -1.58
C ASP A 104 17.63 10.37 -1.08
N GLU A 105 18.89 10.07 -1.43
CA GLU A 105 19.52 8.80 -1.07
C GLU A 105 19.67 8.61 0.43
N GLN A 106 19.96 9.67 1.16
CA GLN A 106 20.10 9.58 2.62
C GLN A 106 18.77 9.27 3.28
N LEU A 107 17.72 9.93 2.80
CA LEU A 107 16.35 9.69 3.30
C LEU A 107 15.90 8.27 2.95
N ALA A 108 16.13 7.84 1.72
CA ALA A 108 15.79 6.47 1.30
C ALA A 108 16.50 5.43 2.17
N SER A 109 17.79 5.61 2.44
CA SER A 109 18.55 4.71 3.31
C SER A 109 18.00 4.70 4.72
N SER A 110 17.66 5.87 5.26
CA SER A 110 17.07 6.00 6.59
C SER A 110 15.74 5.27 6.68
N LEU A 111 14.86 5.45 5.69
CA LEU A 111 13.54 4.81 5.65
C LEU A 111 13.65 3.29 5.50
N ARG A 112 14.60 2.82 4.70
CA ARG A 112 14.86 1.38 4.58
C ARG A 112 15.33 0.78 5.92
N ARG A 113 16.15 1.49 6.66
CA ARG A 113 16.56 1.07 8.01
C ARG A 113 15.39 1.03 8.98
N GLN A 114 14.37 1.86 8.77
CA GLN A 114 13.12 1.83 9.55
C GLN A 114 12.17 0.72 9.12
N GLY A 115 12.47 0.02 8.03
CA GLY A 115 11.68 -1.11 7.57
C GLY A 115 10.81 -0.86 6.35
N VAL A 116 10.99 0.27 5.65
CA VAL A 116 10.38 0.48 4.33
C VAL A 116 10.93 -0.57 3.39
N VAL A 117 10.04 -1.31 2.72
CA VAL A 117 10.43 -2.48 1.92
C VAL A 117 10.80 -2.12 0.49
N GLU A 118 10.29 -1.00 -0.02
CA GLU A 118 10.58 -0.56 -1.38
C GLU A 118 10.49 0.96 -1.47
N PHE A 119 11.30 1.55 -2.33
CA PHE A 119 11.33 2.99 -2.57
C PHE A 119 11.25 3.23 -4.07
N LEU A 120 10.11 3.71 -4.54
CA LEU A 120 9.84 3.95 -5.95
C LEU A 120 9.81 5.44 -6.25
N GLU A 121 10.36 5.83 -7.40
CA GLU A 121 10.32 7.21 -7.90
C GLU A 121 9.11 7.42 -8.82
N LYS A 122 8.45 8.55 -8.68
CA LYS A 122 7.41 9.00 -9.62
C LYS A 122 8.07 9.55 -10.90
N PRO A 123 7.52 9.28 -12.08
CA PRO A 123 6.38 8.42 -12.34
C PRO A 123 6.80 6.94 -12.33
N ALA A 124 6.08 6.12 -11.59
CA ALA A 124 6.31 4.67 -11.58
C ALA A 124 5.37 4.00 -12.57
N GLU A 125 5.88 2.98 -13.26
CA GLU A 125 5.09 2.22 -14.20
C GLU A 125 4.15 1.25 -13.49
N ARG A 126 3.04 0.94 -14.15
CA ARG A 126 2.04 0.00 -13.66
C ARG A 126 2.65 -1.31 -13.17
N GLU A 127 3.51 -1.93 -13.99
CA GLU A 127 4.13 -3.21 -13.66
C GLU A 127 5.05 -3.11 -12.44
N GLN A 128 5.75 -2.01 -12.29
CA GLN A 128 6.63 -1.75 -11.16
C GLN A 128 5.80 -1.64 -9.86
N ILE A 129 4.69 -0.90 -9.90
CA ILE A 129 3.79 -0.76 -8.76
C ILE A 129 3.21 -2.11 -8.37
N LEU A 130 2.67 -2.85 -9.33
CA LEU A 130 2.04 -4.16 -9.06
C LEU A 130 3.05 -5.19 -8.56
N SER A 131 4.25 -5.21 -9.12
CA SER A 131 5.31 -6.10 -8.66
C SER A 131 5.71 -5.81 -7.22
N SER A 132 5.89 -4.53 -6.88
CA SER A 132 6.25 -4.12 -5.52
C SER A 132 5.17 -4.48 -4.50
N VAL A 133 3.91 -4.26 -4.84
CA VAL A 133 2.77 -4.64 -3.99
C VAL A 133 2.72 -6.14 -3.77
N ALA A 134 2.81 -6.92 -4.83
CA ALA A 134 2.77 -8.38 -4.75
C ALA A 134 3.92 -8.93 -3.89
N GLN A 135 5.12 -8.42 -4.08
CA GLN A 135 6.29 -8.83 -3.29
C GLN A 135 6.16 -8.44 -1.82
N ALA A 136 5.64 -7.26 -1.53
CA ALA A 136 5.43 -6.81 -0.16
C ALA A 136 4.43 -7.70 0.58
N ILE A 137 3.32 -8.03 -0.06
CA ILE A 137 2.31 -8.93 0.52
C ILE A 137 2.87 -10.33 0.74
N ALA A 138 3.58 -10.87 -0.25
CA ALA A 138 4.20 -12.19 -0.15
C ALA A 138 5.24 -12.25 0.98
N GLY A 139 6.06 -11.21 1.11
CA GLY A 139 7.06 -11.11 2.18
C GLY A 139 6.42 -11.06 3.56
N ARG A 140 5.32 -10.35 3.71
CA ARG A 140 4.57 -10.30 4.97
C ARG A 140 4.02 -11.67 5.35
N ARG A 141 3.46 -12.40 4.40
CA ARG A 141 2.92 -13.74 4.62
C ARG A 141 3.99 -14.72 5.08
N ILE A 142 5.16 -14.66 4.47
CA ILE A 142 6.30 -15.50 4.85
C ILE A 142 6.74 -15.21 6.29
N SER A 143 6.72 -13.94 6.70
CA SER A 143 7.13 -13.53 8.06
C SER A 143 6.22 -14.07 9.15
N PHE A 144 4.98 -14.45 8.85
CA PHE A 144 4.03 -15.03 9.79
C PHE A 144 4.26 -16.53 10.03
N TYR A 145 5.02 -17.20 9.16
CA TYR A 145 5.26 -18.64 9.25
C TYR A 145 6.74 -18.85 9.51
N PRO A 146 7.11 -19.31 10.71
CA PRO A 146 8.51 -19.60 11.02
C PRO A 146 9.08 -20.74 10.18
#